data_bb0e7c0626e2bb48e3b6a9f3ba2058da
#
_entry.id   bb0e7c0626e2bb48e3b6a9f3ba2058da
#
_cell.length_a   1.000
_cell.length_b   1.000
_cell.length_c   1.000
_cell.angle_alpha   90.00
_cell.angle_beta   90.00
_cell.angle_gamma   90.00
#
_symmetry.space_group_name_H-M   'P 1'
#
loop_
_entity.id
_entity.type
_entity.pdbx_description
1 polymer ?
#
loop_
_entity_poly.entity_id
_entity_poly.type
_entity_poly.pdbx_seq_one_letter_code
_entity_poly.pdbx_strand_id
1 'polypeptide(L)'
;MSLNRSEKQAVIDEVTGLAAKAQTLVMAEYRGITVADMTKLRSQARDKGVNLSVLKNTLARRAVAGSAFDVLSDQMTGPLIYGFSTDAVAAAKVVADFAKTNDKLVIRAGAMAGKVLDVNGVKQLASIPSKEVLLAQLLGPMQSPISRTARVLAALAEQKGGGNDVVVAAEPAAEAAAA
;
A
#
# COMPACT_ATOMS: atom_id res chain seq x y z
N MET A 1 7.72 -7.17 31.67
CA MET A 1 6.36 -7.38 32.24
C MET A 1 5.67 -8.44 31.40
N SER A 2 5.15 -9.48 32.03
CA SER A 2 4.34 -10.49 31.35
C SER A 2 2.90 -10.00 31.33
N LEU A 3 2.30 -9.88 30.14
CA LEU A 3 0.90 -9.52 29.96
C LEU A 3 0.00 -10.50 30.76
N ASN A 4 -1.02 -9.96 31.39
CA ASN A 4 -2.02 -10.74 32.13
C ASN A 4 -2.87 -11.55 31.12
N ARG A 5 -3.62 -12.55 31.60
CA ARG A 5 -4.45 -13.40 30.72
C ARG A 5 -5.53 -12.58 30.00
N SER A 6 -6.16 -11.63 30.69
CA SER A 6 -7.16 -10.73 30.13
C SER A 6 -6.58 -9.80 29.06
N GLU A 7 -5.38 -9.25 29.29
CA GLU A 7 -4.70 -8.39 28.32
C GLU A 7 -4.31 -9.16 27.05
N LYS A 8 -3.86 -10.40 27.18
CA LYS A 8 -3.58 -11.27 26.03
C LYS A 8 -4.83 -11.55 25.20
N GLN A 9 -5.96 -11.75 25.87
CA GLN A 9 -7.23 -11.98 25.21
C GLN A 9 -7.67 -10.71 24.45
N ALA A 10 -7.60 -9.55 25.09
CA ALA A 10 -7.93 -8.28 24.47
C ALA A 10 -7.10 -8.02 23.19
N VAL A 11 -5.79 -8.32 23.23
CA VAL A 11 -4.93 -8.20 22.04
C VAL A 11 -5.33 -9.19 20.93
N ILE A 12 -5.70 -10.42 21.29
CA ILE A 12 -6.19 -11.39 20.30
C ILE A 12 -7.48 -10.88 19.66
N ASP A 13 -8.43 -10.42 20.45
CA ASP A 13 -9.73 -9.92 19.96
C ASP A 13 -9.56 -8.69 19.06
N GLU A 14 -8.67 -7.77 19.42
CA GLU A 14 -8.30 -6.62 18.60
C GLU A 14 -7.72 -7.05 17.23
N VAL A 15 -6.73 -7.94 17.27
CA VAL A 15 -6.06 -8.41 16.03
C VAL A 15 -7.02 -9.24 15.18
N THR A 16 -7.89 -10.03 15.77
CA THR A 16 -8.92 -10.78 15.03
C THR A 16 -9.90 -9.81 14.34
N GLY A 17 -10.29 -8.72 15.02
CA GLY A 17 -11.11 -7.67 14.44
C GLY A 17 -10.43 -6.95 13.27
N LEU A 18 -9.11 -6.72 13.36
CA LEU A 18 -8.32 -6.15 12.27
C LEU A 18 -8.18 -7.15 11.10
N ALA A 19 -7.88 -8.41 11.39
CA ALA A 19 -7.75 -9.46 10.39
C ALA A 19 -9.06 -9.71 9.62
N ALA A 20 -10.20 -9.63 10.30
CA ALA A 20 -11.51 -9.79 9.65
C ALA A 20 -11.82 -8.67 8.64
N LYS A 21 -11.31 -7.47 8.86
CA LYS A 21 -11.50 -6.30 7.98
C LYS A 21 -10.41 -6.17 6.91
N ALA A 22 -9.24 -6.76 7.15
CA ALA A 22 -8.09 -6.66 6.28
C ALA A 22 -8.26 -7.54 5.03
N GLN A 23 -7.86 -7.01 3.87
CA GLN A 23 -7.73 -7.77 2.63
C GLN A 23 -6.31 -8.31 2.45
N THR A 24 -5.33 -7.63 3.02
CA THR A 24 -3.92 -7.97 2.89
C THR A 24 -3.22 -7.94 4.24
N LEU A 25 -2.40 -8.94 4.50
CA LEU A 25 -1.48 -9.03 5.61
C LEU A 25 -0.06 -9.14 5.06
N VAL A 26 0.84 -8.27 5.50
CA VAL A 26 2.27 -8.33 5.15
C VAL A 26 3.09 -8.47 6.42
N MET A 27 4.06 -9.36 6.38
CA MET A 27 5.01 -9.60 7.46
C MET A 27 6.39 -9.17 7.05
N ALA A 28 7.05 -8.38 7.91
CA ALA A 28 8.44 -7.98 7.72
C ALA A 28 9.23 -8.16 9.01
N GLU A 29 10.49 -8.50 8.87
CA GLU A 29 11.44 -8.57 9.97
C GLU A 29 12.06 -7.19 10.19
N TYR A 30 12.02 -6.69 11.45
CA TYR A 30 12.48 -5.34 11.79
C TYR A 30 13.76 -5.32 12.64
N ARG A 31 14.54 -6.38 12.59
CA ARG A 31 15.74 -6.53 13.41
C ARG A 31 16.78 -5.44 13.09
N GLY A 32 17.13 -4.64 14.11
CA GLY A 32 18.16 -3.61 13.99
C GLY A 32 17.70 -2.27 13.43
N ILE A 33 16.39 -2.04 13.31
CA ILE A 33 15.84 -0.73 12.92
C ILE A 33 15.94 0.24 14.10
N THR A 34 16.23 1.53 13.81
CA THR A 34 16.25 2.58 14.81
C THR A 34 14.83 3.00 15.21
N VAL A 35 14.70 3.58 16.42
CA VAL A 35 13.39 4.09 16.88
C VAL A 35 12.87 5.21 15.97
N ALA A 36 13.76 6.06 15.47
CA ALA A 36 13.41 7.14 14.56
C ALA A 36 12.82 6.60 13.24
N ASP A 37 13.43 5.56 12.67
CA ASP A 37 12.97 4.95 11.43
C ASP A 37 11.64 4.20 11.64
N MET A 38 11.49 3.53 12.79
CA MET A 38 10.23 2.87 13.13
C MET A 38 9.09 3.89 13.29
N THR A 39 9.37 5.07 13.85
CA THR A 39 8.37 6.14 13.98
C THR A 39 7.96 6.68 12.61
N LYS A 40 8.93 6.88 11.69
CA LYS A 40 8.64 7.27 10.30
C LYS A 40 7.79 6.23 9.59
N LEU A 41 8.13 4.94 9.72
CA LEU A 41 7.36 3.85 9.13
C LEU A 41 5.91 3.84 9.64
N ARG A 42 5.70 4.02 10.95
CA ARG A 42 4.37 4.09 11.55
C ARG A 42 3.57 5.31 11.09
N SER A 43 4.22 6.47 10.91
CA SER A 43 3.57 7.65 10.36
C SER A 43 3.09 7.39 8.93
N GLN A 44 3.99 6.94 8.05
CA GLN A 44 3.65 6.61 6.67
C GLN A 44 2.55 5.53 6.55
N ALA A 45 2.54 4.57 7.47
CA ALA A 45 1.51 3.54 7.50
C ALA A 45 0.14 4.13 7.86
N ARG A 46 0.08 5.03 8.86
CA ARG A 46 -1.18 5.70 9.25
C ARG A 46 -1.72 6.56 8.11
N ASP A 47 -0.86 7.32 7.43
CA ASP A 47 -1.23 8.18 6.31
C ASP A 47 -1.85 7.37 5.16
N LYS A 48 -1.45 6.11 5.00
CA LYS A 48 -1.99 5.18 3.99
C LYS A 48 -3.04 4.19 4.53
N GLY A 49 -3.54 4.40 5.74
CA GLY A 49 -4.58 3.54 6.34
C GLY A 49 -4.11 2.11 6.66
N VAL A 50 -2.81 1.91 6.85
CA VAL A 50 -2.23 0.61 7.20
C VAL A 50 -2.01 0.53 8.70
N ASN A 51 -2.57 -0.50 9.35
CA ASN A 51 -2.31 -0.79 10.75
C ASN A 51 -1.04 -1.62 10.89
N LEU A 52 0.02 -1.00 11.46
CA LEU A 52 1.26 -1.68 11.79
C LEU A 52 1.30 -2.03 13.26
N SER A 53 1.38 -3.32 13.56
CA SER A 53 1.45 -3.84 14.93
C SER A 53 2.64 -4.77 15.08
N VAL A 54 3.33 -4.66 16.22
CA VAL A 54 4.36 -5.60 16.64
C VAL A 54 3.74 -6.49 17.71
N LEU A 55 3.58 -7.75 17.40
CA LEU A 55 2.86 -8.72 18.22
C LEU A 55 3.76 -9.92 18.55
N LYS A 56 3.45 -10.56 19.66
CA LYS A 56 4.06 -11.86 19.96
C LYS A 56 3.50 -12.91 18.98
N ASN A 57 4.39 -13.62 18.28
CA ASN A 57 4.01 -14.58 17.23
C ASN A 57 2.96 -15.62 17.71
N THR A 58 3.05 -16.05 18.96
CA THR A 58 2.06 -17.00 19.53
C THR A 58 0.67 -16.42 19.67
N LEU A 59 0.53 -15.10 19.90
CA LEU A 59 -0.76 -14.42 19.96
C LEU A 59 -1.26 -14.14 18.53
N ALA A 60 -0.36 -13.73 17.62
CA ALA A 60 -0.67 -13.52 16.22
C ALA A 60 -1.23 -14.79 15.57
N ARG A 61 -0.58 -15.95 15.76
CA ARG A 61 -1.08 -17.25 15.27
C ARG A 61 -2.48 -17.58 15.77
N ARG A 62 -2.76 -17.33 17.05
CA ARG A 62 -4.10 -17.56 17.62
C ARG A 62 -5.15 -16.61 17.06
N ALA A 63 -4.79 -15.36 16.83
CA ALA A 63 -5.70 -14.36 16.29
C ALA A 63 -6.02 -14.60 14.81
N VAL A 64 -5.06 -15.15 14.05
CA VAL A 64 -5.21 -15.42 12.61
C VAL A 64 -5.81 -16.82 12.36
N ALA A 65 -5.78 -17.70 13.34
CA ALA A 65 -6.37 -19.04 13.24
C ALA A 65 -7.86 -18.95 12.86
N GLY A 66 -8.25 -19.66 11.82
CA GLY A 66 -9.61 -19.63 11.27
C GLY A 66 -9.92 -18.44 10.34
N SER A 67 -8.95 -17.55 10.09
CA SER A 67 -9.08 -16.48 9.08
C SER A 67 -8.42 -16.89 7.76
N ALA A 68 -8.64 -16.09 6.70
CA ALA A 68 -7.98 -16.27 5.41
C ALA A 68 -6.43 -16.20 5.48
N PHE A 69 -5.87 -15.73 6.60
CA PHE A 69 -4.44 -15.55 6.82
C PHE A 69 -3.77 -16.70 7.59
N ASP A 70 -4.52 -17.74 7.95
CA ASP A 70 -3.99 -18.90 8.68
C ASP A 70 -2.84 -19.61 7.93
N VAL A 71 -2.85 -19.52 6.61
CA VAL A 71 -1.80 -20.06 5.72
C VAL A 71 -0.40 -19.48 6.02
N LEU A 72 -0.31 -18.33 6.72
CA LEU A 72 0.96 -17.71 7.13
C LEU A 72 1.46 -18.21 8.49
N SER A 73 0.71 -19.03 9.21
CA SER A 73 1.03 -19.46 10.58
C SER A 73 2.43 -20.09 10.69
N ASP A 74 2.85 -20.87 9.68
CA ASP A 74 4.15 -21.55 9.66
C ASP A 74 5.32 -20.57 9.46
N GLN A 75 5.07 -19.46 8.80
CA GLN A 75 6.09 -18.43 8.51
C GLN A 75 6.21 -17.38 9.61
N MET A 76 5.36 -17.41 10.64
CA MET A 76 5.39 -16.50 11.79
C MET A 76 6.51 -16.88 12.77
N THR A 77 7.78 -16.67 12.37
CA THR A 77 8.97 -16.93 13.17
C THR A 77 9.89 -15.71 13.19
N GLY A 78 10.50 -15.43 14.35
CA GLY A 78 11.41 -14.29 14.50
C GLY A 78 10.73 -12.99 14.93
N PRO A 79 11.47 -11.85 14.91
CA PRO A 79 10.96 -10.52 15.26
C PRO A 79 10.20 -9.93 14.09
N LEU A 80 8.88 -10.12 14.07
CA LEU A 80 8.01 -9.71 12.97
C LEU A 80 7.16 -8.49 13.32
N ILE A 81 7.02 -7.62 12.34
CA ILE A 81 5.99 -6.58 12.30
C ILE A 81 4.89 -7.03 11.34
N TYR A 82 3.65 -6.82 11.74
CA TYR A 82 2.45 -7.20 11.00
C TYR A 82 1.77 -5.96 10.47
N GLY A 83 1.59 -5.87 9.16
CA GLY A 83 0.89 -4.80 8.48
C GLY A 83 -0.46 -5.29 7.96
N PHE A 84 -1.55 -4.84 8.57
CA PHE A 84 -2.92 -5.11 8.13
C PHE A 84 -3.44 -3.94 7.30
N SER A 85 -4.04 -4.21 6.17
CA SER A 85 -4.67 -3.18 5.34
C SER A 85 -6.00 -3.64 4.77
N THR A 86 -6.93 -2.71 4.70
CA THR A 86 -8.19 -2.88 3.95
C THR A 86 -7.96 -2.79 2.44
N ASP A 87 -6.92 -2.06 2.02
CA ASP A 87 -6.50 -2.00 0.62
C ASP A 87 -5.54 -3.15 0.29
N ALA A 88 -5.76 -3.78 -0.85
CA ALA A 88 -4.95 -4.90 -1.29
C ALA A 88 -3.46 -4.56 -1.49
N VAL A 89 -3.14 -3.32 -1.81
CA VAL A 89 -1.79 -2.89 -2.22
C VAL A 89 -1.10 -2.01 -1.18
N ALA A 90 -1.86 -1.26 -0.35
CA ALA A 90 -1.32 -0.24 0.54
C ALA A 90 -0.28 -0.79 1.53
N ALA A 91 -0.55 -1.94 2.17
CA ALA A 91 0.39 -2.56 3.11
C ALA A 91 1.70 -2.98 2.43
N ALA A 92 1.60 -3.63 1.27
CA ALA A 92 2.76 -4.08 0.51
C ALA A 92 3.62 -2.89 0.05
N LYS A 93 2.98 -1.80 -0.40
CA LYS A 93 3.65 -0.60 -0.87
C LYS A 93 4.40 0.13 0.25
N VAL A 94 3.77 0.34 1.42
CA VAL A 94 4.43 0.97 2.58
C VAL A 94 5.68 0.19 2.98
N VAL A 95 5.54 -1.13 3.14
CA VAL A 95 6.65 -1.98 3.60
C VAL A 95 7.75 -2.07 2.55
N ALA A 96 7.41 -2.19 1.26
CA ALA A 96 8.39 -2.28 0.19
C ALA A 96 9.12 -0.96 -0.08
N ASP A 97 8.42 0.18 -0.03
CA ASP A 97 9.04 1.49 -0.21
C ASP A 97 10.00 1.79 0.94
N PHE A 98 9.63 1.42 2.17
CA PHE A 98 10.52 1.56 3.31
C PHE A 98 11.70 0.59 3.26
N ALA A 99 11.51 -0.65 2.80
CA ALA A 99 12.59 -1.62 2.62
C ALA A 99 13.63 -1.20 1.55
N LYS A 100 13.24 -0.35 0.58
CA LYS A 100 14.19 0.26 -0.36
C LYS A 100 15.09 1.29 0.30
N THR A 101 14.57 1.99 1.32
CA THR A 101 15.29 3.05 2.03
C THR A 101 16.14 2.49 3.19
N ASN A 102 15.68 1.40 3.79
CA ASN A 102 16.29 0.76 4.96
C ASN A 102 16.48 -0.74 4.73
N ASP A 103 17.72 -1.16 4.50
CA ASP A 103 18.09 -2.57 4.31
C ASP A 103 17.83 -3.47 5.53
N LYS A 104 17.58 -2.87 6.69
CA LYS A 104 17.29 -3.58 7.94
C LYS A 104 15.87 -4.11 8.03
N LEU A 105 14.96 -3.61 7.19
CA LEU A 105 13.59 -4.12 7.07
C LEU A 105 13.54 -5.18 5.98
N VAL A 106 13.43 -6.43 6.37
CA VAL A 106 13.37 -7.56 5.42
C VAL A 106 11.94 -8.07 5.33
N ILE A 107 11.37 -8.02 4.12
CA ILE A 107 10.05 -8.60 3.85
C ILE A 107 10.19 -10.12 3.92
N ARG A 108 9.34 -10.77 4.71
CA ARG A 108 9.33 -12.24 4.84
C ARG A 108 8.29 -12.87 3.95
N ALA A 109 7.06 -12.47 4.12
CA ALA A 109 5.94 -12.99 3.36
C ALA A 109 4.74 -12.05 3.50
N GLY A 110 3.72 -12.30 2.69
CA GLY A 110 2.43 -11.68 2.81
C GLY A 110 1.32 -12.66 2.48
N ALA A 111 0.09 -12.30 2.77
CA ALA A 111 -1.08 -13.00 2.26
C ALA A 111 -2.11 -12.01 1.75
N MET A 112 -2.77 -12.38 0.67
CA MET A 112 -3.88 -11.64 0.10
C MET A 112 -4.97 -12.64 -0.29
N ALA A 113 -6.17 -12.41 0.22
CA ALA A 113 -7.35 -13.26 -0.08
C ALA A 113 -7.07 -14.78 0.07
N GLY A 114 -6.36 -15.18 1.14
CA GLY A 114 -6.06 -16.59 1.43
C GLY A 114 -4.90 -17.19 0.62
N LYS A 115 -4.22 -16.41 -0.24
CA LYS A 115 -3.02 -16.86 -0.96
C LYS A 115 -1.77 -16.32 -0.29
N VAL A 116 -0.81 -17.19 -0.05
CA VAL A 116 0.53 -16.80 0.42
C VAL A 116 1.29 -16.13 -0.71
N LEU A 117 1.94 -15.04 -0.38
CA LEU A 117 2.81 -14.28 -1.27
C LEU A 117 4.23 -14.32 -0.73
N ASP A 118 5.13 -14.81 -1.54
CA ASP A 118 6.56 -14.73 -1.28
C ASP A 118 7.08 -13.30 -1.39
N VAL A 119 8.33 -13.08 -1.02
CA VAL A 119 8.99 -11.77 -1.11
C VAL A 119 8.83 -11.13 -2.51
N ASN A 120 8.95 -11.93 -3.57
CA ASN A 120 8.77 -11.45 -4.94
C ASN A 120 7.32 -11.05 -5.23
N GLY A 121 6.34 -11.82 -4.73
CA GLY A 121 4.92 -11.52 -4.84
C GLY A 121 4.55 -10.22 -4.12
N VAL A 122 5.10 -9.99 -2.92
CA VAL A 122 4.90 -8.73 -2.18
C VAL A 122 5.53 -7.55 -2.93
N LYS A 123 6.71 -7.71 -3.53
CA LYS A 123 7.34 -6.67 -4.37
C LYS A 123 6.52 -6.38 -5.62
N GLN A 124 5.95 -7.40 -6.27
CA GLN A 124 5.05 -7.22 -7.41
C GLN A 124 3.79 -6.47 -7.01
N LEU A 125 3.16 -6.81 -5.88
CA LEU A 125 2.03 -6.04 -5.34
C LEU A 125 2.41 -4.59 -5.06
N ALA A 126 3.58 -4.34 -4.50
CA ALA A 126 4.06 -2.99 -4.22
C ALA A 126 4.31 -2.16 -5.48
N SER A 127 4.58 -2.81 -6.63
CA SER A 127 4.73 -2.12 -7.92
C SER A 127 3.40 -1.63 -8.52
N ILE A 128 2.28 -2.17 -8.05
CA ILE A 128 0.95 -1.76 -8.50
C ILE A 128 0.62 -0.39 -7.91
N PRO A 129 0.21 0.59 -8.74
CA PRO A 129 -0.24 1.89 -8.25
C PRO A 129 -1.47 1.79 -7.34
N SER A 130 -1.76 2.84 -6.56
CA SER A 130 -3.00 2.92 -5.78
C SER A 130 -4.23 2.90 -6.70
N LYS A 131 -5.37 2.53 -6.14
CA LYS A 131 -6.65 2.48 -6.87
C LYS A 131 -6.96 3.78 -7.61
N GLU A 132 -6.69 4.92 -6.98
CA GLU A 132 -6.92 6.24 -7.57
C GLU A 132 -6.04 6.49 -8.79
N VAL A 133 -4.75 6.14 -8.70
CA VAL A 133 -3.81 6.27 -9.82
C VAL A 133 -4.19 5.33 -10.97
N LEU A 134 -4.65 4.10 -10.67
CA LEU A 134 -5.14 3.19 -11.71
C LEU A 134 -6.39 3.74 -12.42
N LEU A 135 -7.31 4.33 -11.68
CA LEU A 135 -8.48 4.99 -12.26
C LEU A 135 -8.06 6.19 -13.13
N ALA A 136 -7.13 7.02 -12.66
CA ALA A 136 -6.59 8.13 -13.44
C ALA A 136 -5.90 7.65 -14.72
N GLN A 137 -5.14 6.55 -14.64
CA GLN A 137 -4.51 5.92 -15.82
C GLN A 137 -5.53 5.38 -16.83
N LEU A 138 -6.69 4.91 -16.38
CA LEU A 138 -7.77 4.48 -17.28
C LEU A 138 -8.47 5.68 -17.94
N LEU A 139 -8.70 6.75 -17.19
CA LEU A 139 -9.35 7.96 -17.72
C LEU A 139 -8.46 8.72 -18.72
N GLY A 140 -7.15 8.70 -18.53
CA GLY A 140 -6.18 9.35 -19.44
C GLY A 140 -6.33 8.90 -20.91
N PRO A 141 -6.24 7.60 -21.22
CA PRO A 141 -6.44 7.10 -22.58
C PRO A 141 -7.82 7.37 -23.16
N MET A 142 -8.88 7.43 -22.36
CA MET A 142 -10.22 7.77 -22.83
C MET A 142 -10.32 9.22 -23.31
N GLN A 143 -9.63 10.15 -22.68
CA GLN A 143 -9.56 11.56 -23.08
C GLN A 143 -8.48 11.84 -24.14
N SER A 144 -7.49 10.98 -24.27
CA SER A 144 -6.34 11.15 -25.15
C SER A 144 -6.71 11.38 -26.64
N PRO A 145 -7.66 10.65 -27.26
CA PRO A 145 -8.02 10.87 -28.65
C PRO A 145 -8.56 12.28 -28.89
N ILE A 146 -9.44 12.76 -28.00
CA ILE A 146 -10.05 14.10 -28.09
C ILE A 146 -8.97 15.19 -27.97
N SER A 147 -8.10 15.06 -26.98
CA SER A 147 -7.01 16.00 -26.76
C SER A 147 -5.99 16.02 -27.88
N ARG A 148 -5.72 14.87 -28.53
CA ARG A 148 -4.81 14.78 -29.67
C ARG A 148 -5.42 15.43 -30.90
N THR A 149 -6.68 15.20 -31.23
CA THR A 149 -7.35 15.86 -32.36
C THR A 149 -7.42 17.37 -32.17
N ALA A 150 -7.73 17.84 -30.94
CA ALA A 150 -7.73 19.28 -30.66
C ALA A 150 -6.34 19.91 -30.85
N ARG A 151 -5.26 19.26 -30.39
CA ARG A 151 -3.88 19.72 -30.57
C ARG A 151 -3.47 19.75 -32.05
N VAL A 152 -3.83 18.73 -32.83
CA VAL A 152 -3.54 18.68 -34.25
C VAL A 152 -4.28 19.80 -35.01
N LEU A 153 -5.56 20.04 -34.67
CA LEU A 153 -6.34 21.12 -35.24
C LEU A 153 -5.77 22.49 -34.86
N ALA A 154 -5.36 22.68 -33.59
CA ALA A 154 -4.69 23.90 -33.15
C ALA A 154 -3.38 24.15 -33.92
N ALA A 155 -2.52 23.12 -34.02
CA ALA A 155 -1.28 23.22 -34.77
C ALA A 155 -1.50 23.51 -36.27
N LEU A 156 -2.55 22.95 -36.88
CA LEU A 156 -2.93 23.26 -38.27
C LEU A 156 -3.46 24.69 -38.41
N ALA A 157 -4.19 25.18 -37.40
CA ALA A 157 -4.67 26.57 -37.38
C ALA A 157 -3.49 27.56 -37.27
N GLU A 158 -2.51 27.26 -36.43
CA GLU A 158 -1.28 28.03 -36.29
C GLU A 158 -0.45 28.03 -37.60
N GLN A 159 -0.36 26.89 -38.29
CA GLN A 159 0.34 26.79 -39.57
C GLN A 159 -0.39 27.50 -40.72
N LYS A 160 -1.71 27.56 -40.70
CA LYS A 160 -2.52 28.16 -41.78
C LYS A 160 -2.91 29.62 -41.54
N GLY A 161 -2.87 30.08 -40.30
CA GLY A 161 -3.31 31.40 -39.92
C GLY A 161 -2.30 32.04 -38.97
N GLY A 162 -1.30 32.71 -39.53
CA GLY A 162 -0.61 33.74 -38.76
C GLY A 162 -1.58 34.87 -38.41
N GLY A 163 -2.33 34.71 -37.30
CA GLY A 163 -3.19 35.75 -36.74
C GLY A 163 -4.65 35.35 -36.64
N ASN A 164 -4.98 34.78 -35.50
CA ASN A 164 -6.10 35.18 -34.65
C ASN A 164 -6.10 34.33 -33.37
N ASP A 165 -5.95 35.01 -32.26
CA ASP A 165 -6.07 34.47 -30.92
C ASP A 165 -7.44 33.80 -30.74
N VAL A 166 -7.45 32.48 -30.67
CA VAL A 166 -8.52 31.76 -30.01
C VAL A 166 -7.90 31.04 -28.85
N VAL A 167 -7.86 31.74 -27.72
CA VAL A 167 -7.57 31.18 -26.41
C VAL A 167 -8.71 30.23 -26.06
N VAL A 168 -8.57 28.97 -26.39
CA VAL A 168 -9.39 27.95 -25.75
C VAL A 168 -8.66 27.54 -24.47
N ALA A 169 -9.05 28.17 -23.37
CA ALA A 169 -8.70 27.77 -22.03
C ALA A 169 -9.24 26.36 -21.78
N ALA A 170 -8.42 25.37 -22.03
CA ALA A 170 -8.56 24.04 -21.46
C ALA A 170 -7.39 23.87 -20.49
N GLU A 171 -7.55 24.47 -19.32
CA GLU A 171 -6.69 24.28 -18.17
C GLU A 171 -6.75 22.80 -17.75
N PRO A 172 -5.63 22.07 -17.73
CA PRO A 172 -5.64 20.72 -17.26
C PRO A 172 -5.74 20.75 -15.72
N ALA A 173 -6.85 20.29 -15.20
CA ALA A 173 -7.01 19.92 -13.78
C ALA A 173 -6.12 18.71 -13.43
N ALA A 174 -4.81 18.87 -13.55
CA ALA A 174 -3.80 17.83 -13.30
C ALA A 174 -2.76 18.26 -12.24
N GLU A 175 -2.91 19.44 -11.62
CA GLU A 175 -1.91 19.95 -10.67
C GLU A 175 -2.36 20.00 -9.21
N ALA A 176 -3.48 19.36 -8.88
CA ALA A 176 -3.99 19.31 -7.50
C ALA A 176 -3.76 17.96 -6.79
N ALA A 177 -2.84 17.14 -7.26
CA ALA A 177 -2.53 15.85 -6.62
C ALA A 177 -1.04 15.69 -6.23
N ALA A 178 -0.31 16.80 -6.11
CA ALA A 178 1.08 16.77 -5.63
C ALA A 178 1.35 17.94 -4.66
N ALA A 179 0.67 17.88 -3.50
CA ALA A 179 1.08 18.61 -2.30
C ALA A 179 0.73 17.76 -1.07
#